data_95d5c4da71e9cba44d679dea08b598ae
#
_entry.id   95d5c4da71e9cba44d679dea08b598ae
#
_cell.length_a   1.000
_cell.length_b   1.000
_cell.length_c   1.000
_cell.angle_alpha   90.00
_cell.angle_beta   90.00
_cell.angle_gamma   90.00
#
_symmetry.space_group_name_H-M   'P 1'
#
loop_
_entity.id
_entity.type
_entity.pdbx_description
1 polymer ?
#
loop_
_entity_poly.entity_id
_entity_poly.type
_entity_poly.pdbx_seq_one_letter_code
_entity_poly.pdbx_strand_id
1 'polypeptide(L)'
;MSSASLDLRPAETHGTDYVERARELAPLLADAADEIEAQRELPERVVEALIAGGFFRLLLPRSLGGAELHPLTYVQVLEELGKAEPSVAWCLGQNSGCSMSAPYLDPAIAREIFGPPRGILAWGPDLPGAGRGVAVEGGIRVTGRWGFATGSRHATWLGAHVPIFEPVSYTHLTLPTTPYV
;
A
#
# COMPACT_ATOMS: atom_id res chain seq x y z
N MET A 1 4.10 36.95 -21.27
CA MET A 1 3.91 35.88 -20.28
C MET A 1 3.95 34.58 -21.05
N SER A 2 5.11 33.89 -21.00
CA SER A 2 5.37 32.67 -21.77
C SER A 2 4.70 31.51 -21.01
N SER A 3 3.73 30.87 -21.65
CA SER A 3 3.15 29.61 -21.20
C SER A 3 4.21 28.51 -21.44
N ALA A 4 4.93 28.13 -20.42
CA ALA A 4 5.73 26.91 -20.48
C ALA A 4 4.75 25.73 -20.54
N SER A 5 4.62 25.12 -21.72
CA SER A 5 3.92 23.84 -21.86
C SER A 5 4.72 22.80 -21.08
N LEU A 6 4.11 22.22 -20.05
CA LEU A 6 4.65 21.09 -19.32
C LEU A 6 4.79 19.93 -20.31
N ASP A 7 6.01 19.53 -20.63
CA ASP A 7 6.27 18.37 -21.48
C ASP A 7 5.97 17.11 -20.66
N LEU A 8 4.74 16.61 -20.80
CA LEU A 8 4.20 15.44 -20.07
C LEU A 8 4.66 14.10 -20.72
N ARG A 9 5.71 14.11 -21.52
CA ARG A 9 6.22 12.84 -22.06
C ARG A 9 6.96 12.08 -20.96
N PRO A 10 6.45 10.90 -20.53
CA PRO A 10 7.15 10.04 -19.59
C PRO A 10 8.45 9.54 -20.26
N ALA A 11 9.46 9.26 -19.45
CA ALA A 11 10.59 8.45 -19.87
C ALA A 11 10.08 7.04 -20.19
N GLU A 12 9.67 6.80 -21.43
CA GLU A 12 8.88 5.63 -21.87
C GLU A 12 9.61 4.29 -21.80
N THR A 13 10.91 4.27 -21.52
CA THR A 13 11.74 3.06 -21.61
C THR A 13 11.65 2.13 -20.40
N HIS A 14 11.19 2.60 -19.23
CA HIS A 14 11.11 1.77 -18.03
C HIS A 14 9.72 1.15 -17.79
N GLY A 15 8.69 1.71 -18.39
CA GLY A 15 7.32 1.24 -18.20
C GLY A 15 6.98 0.00 -19.01
N THR A 16 7.41 -0.07 -20.27
CA THR A 16 7.19 -1.23 -21.15
C THR A 16 7.84 -2.49 -20.62
N ASP A 17 8.98 -2.38 -19.97
CA ASP A 17 9.69 -3.48 -19.33
C ASP A 17 8.83 -4.18 -18.24
N TYR A 18 8.11 -3.44 -17.41
CA TYR A 18 7.24 -4.04 -16.37
C TYR A 18 6.02 -4.74 -16.93
N VAL A 19 5.47 -4.28 -18.06
CA VAL A 19 4.36 -4.96 -18.75
C VAL A 19 4.81 -6.30 -19.31
N GLU A 20 6.00 -6.34 -19.94
CA GLU A 20 6.58 -7.59 -20.44
C GLU A 20 6.91 -8.57 -19.28
N ARG A 21 7.55 -8.08 -18.21
CA ARG A 21 7.78 -8.91 -17.01
C ARG A 21 6.50 -9.47 -16.41
N ALA A 22 5.41 -8.71 -16.45
CA ALA A 22 4.09 -9.20 -15.98
C ALA A 22 3.59 -10.36 -16.86
N ARG A 23 3.78 -10.28 -18.18
CA ARG A 23 3.47 -11.37 -19.13
C ARG A 23 4.35 -12.59 -18.89
N GLU A 24 5.64 -12.40 -18.61
CA GLU A 24 6.56 -13.50 -18.29
C GLU A 24 6.19 -14.23 -17.01
N LEU A 25 5.57 -13.55 -16.04
CA LEU A 25 5.08 -14.17 -14.79
C LEU A 25 3.75 -14.91 -14.98
N ALA A 26 2.98 -14.63 -16.02
CA ALA A 26 1.64 -15.18 -16.21
C ALA A 26 1.56 -16.72 -16.06
N PRO A 27 2.48 -17.53 -16.61
CA PRO A 27 2.43 -18.99 -16.44
C PRO A 27 2.58 -19.42 -14.96
N LEU A 28 3.47 -18.78 -14.20
CA LEU A 28 3.65 -19.06 -12.77
C LEU A 28 2.40 -18.72 -11.97
N LEU A 29 1.74 -17.60 -12.29
CA LEU A 29 0.56 -17.15 -11.58
C LEU A 29 -0.64 -18.05 -11.87
N ALA A 30 -0.83 -18.44 -13.13
CA ALA A 30 -1.88 -19.37 -13.52
C ALA A 30 -1.70 -20.76 -12.87
N ASP A 31 -0.47 -21.25 -12.77
CA ASP A 31 -0.14 -22.51 -12.07
C ASP A 31 -0.42 -22.44 -10.56
N ALA A 32 -0.35 -21.25 -9.99
CA ALA A 32 -0.58 -21.04 -8.55
C ALA A 32 -2.06 -20.83 -8.18
N ALA A 33 -2.98 -20.66 -9.14
CA ALA A 33 -4.35 -20.23 -8.89
C ALA A 33 -5.10 -21.11 -7.89
N ASP A 34 -5.08 -22.42 -8.06
CA ASP A 34 -5.77 -23.37 -7.17
C ASP A 34 -5.19 -23.34 -5.74
N GLU A 35 -3.87 -23.15 -5.62
CA GLU A 35 -3.19 -23.05 -4.33
C GLU A 35 -3.57 -21.74 -3.62
N ILE A 36 -3.62 -20.62 -4.35
CA ILE A 36 -4.04 -19.31 -3.85
C ILE A 36 -5.46 -19.39 -3.29
N GLU A 37 -6.38 -20.01 -4.05
CA GLU A 37 -7.77 -20.17 -3.62
C GLU A 37 -7.87 -21.04 -2.37
N ALA A 38 -7.17 -22.16 -2.33
CA ALA A 38 -7.20 -23.10 -1.21
C ALA A 38 -6.60 -22.50 0.07
N GLN A 39 -5.48 -21.80 -0.04
CA GLN A 39 -4.76 -21.21 1.10
C GLN A 39 -5.30 -19.84 1.50
N ARG A 40 -5.99 -19.13 0.59
CA ARG A 40 -6.45 -17.74 0.75
C ARG A 40 -5.29 -16.77 1.05
N GLU A 41 -4.16 -17.05 0.46
CA GLU A 41 -2.96 -16.21 0.53
C GLU A 41 -2.07 -16.49 -0.69
N LEU A 42 -1.15 -15.57 -0.99
CA LEU A 42 -0.18 -15.79 -2.05
C LEU A 42 0.90 -16.76 -1.57
N PRO A 43 1.15 -17.88 -2.28
CA PRO A 43 2.23 -18.78 -1.97
C PRO A 43 3.59 -18.07 -2.01
N GLU A 44 4.53 -18.49 -1.15
CA GLU A 44 5.83 -17.83 -1.04
C GLU A 44 6.57 -17.73 -2.38
N ARG A 45 6.47 -18.75 -3.25
CA ARG A 45 7.08 -18.72 -4.59
C ARG A 45 6.54 -17.57 -5.47
N VAL A 46 5.25 -17.24 -5.31
CA VAL A 46 4.63 -16.12 -6.02
C VAL A 46 5.11 -14.80 -5.44
N VAL A 47 5.12 -14.66 -4.12
CA VAL A 47 5.60 -13.47 -3.42
C VAL A 47 7.06 -13.19 -3.78
N GLU A 48 7.93 -14.19 -3.77
CA GLU A 48 9.36 -14.06 -4.13
C GLU A 48 9.54 -13.65 -5.60
N ALA A 49 8.75 -14.21 -6.52
CA ALA A 49 8.81 -13.84 -7.92
C ALA A 49 8.38 -12.37 -8.13
N LEU A 50 7.33 -11.92 -7.43
CA LEU A 50 6.88 -10.53 -7.46
C LEU A 50 7.92 -9.56 -6.86
N ILE A 51 8.60 -9.96 -5.77
CA ILE A 51 9.69 -9.18 -5.18
C ILE A 51 10.87 -9.09 -6.14
N ALA A 52 11.32 -10.22 -6.68
CA ALA A 52 12.44 -10.28 -7.62
C ALA A 52 12.17 -9.44 -8.89
N GLY A 53 10.93 -9.43 -9.38
CA GLY A 53 10.48 -8.61 -10.49
C GLY A 53 10.29 -7.12 -10.15
N GLY A 54 10.37 -6.72 -8.87
CA GLY A 54 10.19 -5.35 -8.41
C GLY A 54 8.74 -4.88 -8.38
N PHE A 55 7.76 -5.79 -8.42
CA PHE A 55 6.35 -5.45 -8.57
C PHE A 55 5.75 -4.75 -7.34
N PHE A 56 6.23 -4.99 -6.14
CA PHE A 56 5.78 -4.25 -4.96
C PHE A 56 6.31 -2.81 -4.90
N ARG A 57 7.13 -2.40 -5.84
CA ARG A 57 7.80 -1.09 -5.88
C ARG A 57 7.36 -0.21 -7.07
N LEU A 58 6.26 -0.57 -7.75
CA LEU A 58 5.82 0.08 -8.98
C LEU A 58 5.48 1.57 -8.79
N LEU A 59 4.79 1.92 -7.70
CA LEU A 59 4.38 3.30 -7.36
C LEU A 59 5.29 3.94 -6.31
N LEU A 60 6.28 3.22 -5.78
CA LEU A 60 7.23 3.77 -4.82
C LEU A 60 8.15 4.78 -5.53
N PRO A 61 8.46 5.93 -4.91
CA PRO A 61 9.37 6.93 -5.49
C PRO A 61 10.76 6.35 -5.82
N ARG A 62 11.38 6.85 -6.89
CA ARG A 62 12.75 6.49 -7.29
C ARG A 62 13.78 6.77 -6.21
N SER A 63 13.59 7.83 -5.43
CA SER A 63 14.45 8.18 -4.29
C SER A 63 14.50 7.09 -3.20
N LEU A 64 13.54 6.18 -3.19
CA LEU A 64 13.48 5.00 -2.32
C LEU A 64 13.72 3.69 -3.09
N GLY A 65 14.24 3.77 -4.32
CA GLY A 65 14.50 2.63 -5.18
C GLY A 65 13.25 2.05 -5.84
N GLY A 66 12.17 2.80 -5.92
CA GLY A 66 10.95 2.44 -6.64
C GLY A 66 11.02 2.71 -8.14
N ALA A 67 10.06 2.16 -8.88
CA ALA A 67 9.94 2.39 -10.32
C ALA A 67 9.27 3.73 -10.64
N GLU A 68 8.43 4.23 -9.72
CA GLU A 68 7.68 5.49 -9.90
C GLU A 68 6.96 5.52 -11.26
N LEU A 69 6.22 4.43 -11.55
CA LEU A 69 5.55 4.27 -12.83
C LEU A 69 4.46 5.30 -13.04
N HIS A 70 4.29 5.69 -14.29
CA HIS A 70 3.12 6.44 -14.69
C HIS A 70 1.83 5.62 -14.44
N PRO A 71 0.73 6.22 -13.96
CA PRO A 71 -0.49 5.50 -13.63
C PRO A 71 -1.05 4.60 -14.76
N LEU A 72 -0.98 5.04 -16.02
CA LEU A 72 -1.42 4.21 -17.15
C LEU A 72 -0.61 2.93 -17.29
N THR A 73 0.72 3.01 -17.18
CA THR A 73 1.60 1.84 -17.23
C THR A 73 1.35 0.91 -16.04
N TYR A 74 1.17 1.49 -14.86
CA TYR A 74 0.80 0.72 -13.66
C TYR A 74 -0.48 -0.09 -13.87
N VAL A 75 -1.53 0.53 -14.42
CA VAL A 75 -2.80 -0.17 -14.74
C VAL A 75 -2.58 -1.29 -15.77
N GLN A 76 -1.77 -1.06 -16.80
CA GLN A 76 -1.43 -2.09 -17.79
C GLN A 76 -0.71 -3.29 -17.15
N VAL A 77 0.21 -3.05 -16.20
CA VAL A 77 0.86 -4.13 -15.44
C VAL A 77 -0.16 -4.93 -14.64
N LEU A 78 -1.06 -4.25 -13.91
CA LEU A 78 -2.11 -4.94 -13.15
C LEU A 78 -3.06 -5.72 -14.04
N GLU A 79 -3.37 -5.20 -15.23
CA GLU A 79 -4.20 -5.88 -16.21
C GLU A 79 -3.56 -7.20 -16.69
N GLU A 80 -2.27 -7.19 -17.04
CA GLU A 80 -1.56 -8.40 -17.47
C GLU A 80 -1.49 -9.45 -16.34
N LEU A 81 -1.17 -9.03 -15.11
CA LEU A 81 -1.19 -9.94 -13.95
C LEU A 81 -2.59 -10.48 -13.67
N GLY A 82 -3.62 -9.63 -13.78
CA GLY A 82 -5.01 -9.99 -13.51
C GLY A 82 -5.62 -10.94 -14.54
N LYS A 83 -5.11 -10.96 -15.78
CA LYS A 83 -5.48 -11.97 -16.79
C LYS A 83 -5.03 -13.37 -16.38
N ALA A 84 -3.93 -13.47 -15.64
CA ALA A 84 -3.39 -14.74 -15.19
C ALA A 84 -3.98 -15.16 -13.83
N GLU A 85 -3.99 -14.24 -12.84
CA GLU A 85 -4.53 -14.48 -11.49
C GLU A 85 -5.01 -13.16 -10.85
N PRO A 86 -6.33 -12.91 -10.81
CA PRO A 86 -6.88 -11.65 -10.32
C PRO A 86 -6.53 -11.33 -8.85
N SER A 87 -6.39 -12.34 -8.00
CA SER A 87 -6.05 -12.14 -6.57
C SER A 87 -4.65 -11.56 -6.40
N VAL A 88 -3.71 -11.95 -7.26
CA VAL A 88 -2.35 -11.38 -7.30
C VAL A 88 -2.40 -9.92 -7.68
N ALA A 89 -3.12 -9.58 -8.76
CA ALA A 89 -3.26 -8.20 -9.21
C ALA A 89 -3.93 -7.33 -8.13
N TRP A 90 -4.93 -7.86 -7.44
CA TRP A 90 -5.60 -7.15 -6.35
C TRP A 90 -4.67 -6.90 -5.16
N CYS A 91 -3.95 -7.92 -4.69
CA CYS A 91 -3.00 -7.78 -3.60
C CYS A 91 -1.91 -6.75 -3.94
N LEU A 92 -1.34 -6.87 -5.14
CA LEU A 92 -0.32 -5.95 -5.62
C LEU A 92 -0.85 -4.52 -5.74
N GLY A 93 -2.07 -4.35 -6.26
CA GLY A 93 -2.73 -3.06 -6.36
C GLY A 93 -2.85 -2.35 -5.02
N GLN A 94 -3.27 -3.07 -3.98
CA GLN A 94 -3.41 -2.53 -2.63
C GLN A 94 -2.05 -2.19 -2.00
N ASN A 95 -1.07 -3.10 -2.06
CA ASN A 95 0.26 -2.84 -1.48
C ASN A 95 1.01 -1.71 -2.20
N SER A 96 0.89 -1.61 -3.52
CA SER A 96 1.47 -0.49 -4.28
C SER A 96 0.78 0.83 -3.91
N GLY A 97 -0.55 0.83 -3.72
CA GLY A 97 -1.28 1.97 -3.19
C GLY A 97 -0.75 2.41 -1.82
N CYS A 98 -0.46 1.46 -0.92
CA CYS A 98 0.15 1.75 0.37
C CYS A 98 1.53 2.42 0.21
N SER A 99 2.33 2.04 -0.78
CA SER A 99 3.66 2.62 -1.01
C SER A 99 3.63 4.10 -1.41
N MET A 100 2.50 4.60 -1.91
CA MET A 100 2.30 6.03 -2.21
C MET A 100 2.31 6.92 -0.96
N SER A 101 2.22 6.34 0.24
CA SER A 101 2.39 7.08 1.49
C SER A 101 3.84 7.48 1.77
N ALA A 102 4.81 6.84 1.14
CA ALA A 102 6.24 7.03 1.40
C ALA A 102 6.71 8.51 1.34
N PRO A 103 6.29 9.34 0.36
CA PRO A 103 6.70 10.76 0.31
C PRO A 103 6.19 11.63 1.46
N TYR A 104 5.17 11.16 2.19
CA TYR A 104 4.55 11.89 3.30
C TYR A 104 5.10 11.49 4.67
N LEU A 105 6.00 10.51 4.71
CA LEU A 105 6.64 10.06 5.93
C LEU A 105 7.95 10.81 6.16
N ASP A 106 8.43 10.82 7.42
CA ASP A 106 9.82 11.19 7.69
C ASP A 106 10.75 10.35 6.81
N PRO A 107 11.78 10.95 6.17
CA PRO A 107 12.66 10.22 5.26
C PRO A 107 13.39 9.03 5.88
N ALA A 108 13.67 9.05 7.20
CA ALA A 108 14.27 7.91 7.89
C ALA A 108 13.27 6.76 8.02
N ILE A 109 12.04 7.09 8.41
CA ILE A 109 10.94 6.12 8.53
C ILE A 109 10.58 5.54 7.15
N ALA A 110 10.50 6.38 6.11
CA ALA A 110 10.25 5.90 4.75
C ALA A 110 11.32 4.90 4.28
N ARG A 111 12.61 5.16 4.58
CA ARG A 111 13.69 4.23 4.28
C ARG A 111 13.65 2.95 5.11
N GLU A 112 13.24 3.03 6.36
CA GLU A 112 13.07 1.85 7.22
C GLU A 112 11.99 0.92 6.68
N ILE A 113 10.83 1.47 6.31
CA ILE A 113 9.69 0.70 5.80
C ILE A 113 9.95 0.16 4.39
N PHE A 114 10.37 1.02 3.46
CA PHE A 114 10.41 0.72 2.03
C PHE A 114 11.81 0.49 1.47
N GLY A 115 12.88 0.72 2.24
CA GLY A 115 14.27 0.50 1.82
C GLY A 115 14.58 -0.96 1.49
N PRO A 116 14.25 -1.91 2.36
CA PRO A 116 14.48 -3.33 2.08
C PRO A 116 13.73 -3.78 0.82
N PRO A 117 14.29 -4.71 0.02
CA PRO A 117 13.60 -5.25 -1.17
C PRO A 117 12.21 -5.84 -0.83
N ARG A 118 12.07 -6.38 0.37
CA ARG A 118 10.84 -6.96 0.91
C ARG A 118 10.05 -5.97 1.78
N GLY A 119 10.32 -4.67 1.68
CA GLY A 119 9.60 -3.61 2.38
C GLY A 119 8.20 -3.42 1.81
N ILE A 120 7.23 -4.18 2.29
CA ILE A 120 5.84 -4.20 1.83
C ILE A 120 4.94 -3.73 2.96
N LEU A 121 4.16 -2.68 2.69
CA LEU A 121 3.15 -2.15 3.60
C LEU A 121 1.76 -2.62 3.18
N ALA A 122 1.00 -3.11 4.14
CA ALA A 122 -0.44 -3.27 4.02
C ALA A 122 -1.15 -2.47 5.11
N TRP A 123 -2.35 -1.98 4.85
CA TRP A 123 -3.13 -1.30 5.87
C TRP A 123 -4.59 -1.75 5.91
N GLY A 124 -5.18 -1.65 7.10
CA GLY A 124 -6.62 -1.80 7.29
C GLY A 124 -7.34 -0.50 6.98
N PRO A 125 -8.45 -0.53 6.24
CA PRO A 125 -9.27 0.65 5.96
C PRO A 125 -9.90 1.21 7.22
N ASP A 126 -10.27 2.50 7.16
CA ASP A 126 -11.07 3.13 8.22
C ASP A 126 -12.53 2.65 8.11
N LEU A 127 -12.85 1.65 8.91
CA LEU A 127 -14.20 1.14 9.06
C LEU A 127 -14.76 1.60 10.40
N PRO A 128 -16.06 1.94 10.49
CA PRO A 128 -16.67 2.34 11.74
C PRO A 128 -16.43 1.32 12.87
N GLY A 129 -15.76 1.77 13.94
CA GLY A 129 -15.44 0.94 15.09
C GLY A 129 -14.27 -0.03 14.90
N ALA A 130 -13.54 0.01 13.77
CA ALA A 130 -12.41 -0.87 13.51
C ALA A 130 -11.26 -0.64 14.51
N GLY A 131 -10.99 0.62 14.84
CA GLY A 131 -9.90 0.94 15.73
C GLY A 131 -10.00 2.30 16.41
N ARG A 132 -9.12 2.51 17.38
CA ARG A 132 -8.96 3.76 18.12
C ARG A 132 -7.49 4.00 18.41
N GLY A 133 -7.04 5.21 18.15
CA GLY A 133 -5.73 5.73 18.57
C GLY A 133 -5.88 6.67 19.77
N VAL A 134 -5.00 6.57 20.75
CA VAL A 134 -4.90 7.52 21.86
C VAL A 134 -3.49 8.07 21.89
N ALA A 135 -3.36 9.40 21.89
CA ALA A 135 -2.07 10.05 22.04
C ALA A 135 -1.47 9.70 23.40
N VAL A 136 -0.20 9.30 23.40
CA VAL A 136 0.57 8.97 24.61
C VAL A 136 1.96 9.59 24.49
N GLU A 137 2.72 9.63 25.57
CA GLU A 137 4.13 10.07 25.47
C GLU A 137 4.90 9.18 24.49
N GLY A 138 5.55 9.81 23.51
CA GLY A 138 6.35 9.14 22.49
C GLY A 138 5.58 8.54 21.31
N GLY A 139 4.23 8.71 21.24
CA GLY A 139 3.50 8.20 20.10
C GLY A 139 1.98 8.06 20.26
N ILE A 140 1.44 7.06 19.60
CA ILE A 140 0.00 6.79 19.62
C ILE A 140 -0.21 5.31 20.03
N ARG A 141 -1.00 5.09 21.07
CA ARG A 141 -1.46 3.74 21.41
C ARG A 141 -2.66 3.41 20.55
N VAL A 142 -2.51 2.41 19.70
CA VAL A 142 -3.56 1.94 18.78
C VAL A 142 -4.16 0.66 19.32
N THR A 143 -5.49 0.58 19.31
CA THR A 143 -6.25 -0.63 19.65
C THR A 143 -7.34 -0.81 18.62
N GLY A 144 -7.46 -2.02 18.06
CA GLY A 144 -8.48 -2.29 17.05
C GLY A 144 -8.33 -3.64 16.37
N ARG A 145 -9.26 -3.88 15.45
CA ARG A 145 -9.26 -5.03 14.58
C ARG A 145 -9.73 -4.59 13.20
N TRP A 146 -8.88 -4.77 12.20
CA TRP A 146 -9.19 -4.40 10.82
C TRP A 146 -9.43 -5.65 9.98
N GLY A 147 -10.56 -5.67 9.29
CA GLY A 147 -10.78 -6.56 8.16
C GLY A 147 -10.24 -5.95 6.87
N PHE A 148 -10.26 -6.71 5.79
CA PHE A 148 -9.88 -6.24 4.45
C PHE A 148 -8.47 -5.64 4.32
N ALA A 149 -7.54 -6.01 5.21
CA ALA A 149 -6.14 -5.63 5.10
C ALA A 149 -5.44 -6.49 4.04
N THR A 150 -5.79 -6.24 2.78
CA THR A 150 -5.31 -7.01 1.63
C THR A 150 -3.78 -7.00 1.57
N GLY A 151 -3.19 -8.17 1.36
CA GLY A 151 -1.74 -8.32 1.32
C GLY A 151 -1.06 -8.39 2.68
N SER A 152 -1.81 -8.35 3.81
CA SER A 152 -1.23 -8.41 5.15
C SER A 152 -0.47 -9.72 5.46
N ARG A 153 -0.76 -10.80 4.73
CA ARG A 153 -0.08 -12.10 4.91
C ARG A 153 1.38 -12.08 4.48
N HIS A 154 1.71 -11.29 3.46
CA HIS A 154 3.08 -11.15 2.94
C HIS A 154 3.69 -9.77 3.22
N ALA A 155 2.96 -8.86 3.85
CA ALA A 155 3.48 -7.55 4.25
C ALA A 155 4.48 -7.69 5.40
N THR A 156 5.48 -6.80 5.41
CA THR A 156 6.45 -6.66 6.51
C THR A 156 6.06 -5.56 7.48
N TRP A 157 5.17 -4.66 7.04
CA TRP A 157 4.64 -3.57 7.83
C TRP A 157 3.13 -3.51 7.75
N LEU A 158 2.50 -3.20 8.88
CA LEU A 158 1.05 -3.00 8.94
C LEU A 158 0.75 -1.56 9.34
N GLY A 159 -0.05 -0.88 8.52
CA GLY A 159 -0.63 0.41 8.82
C GLY A 159 -2.08 0.29 9.29
N ALA A 160 -2.57 1.31 9.95
CA ALA A 160 -3.96 1.37 10.38
C ALA A 160 -4.52 2.79 10.25
N HIS A 161 -5.70 2.90 9.68
CA HIS A 161 -6.47 4.13 9.73
C HIS A 161 -7.29 4.14 11.02
N VAL A 162 -7.09 5.14 11.87
CA VAL A 162 -7.79 5.24 13.15
C VAL A 162 -8.10 6.70 13.49
N PRO A 163 -9.26 7.00 14.10
CA PRO A 163 -9.47 8.27 14.75
C PRO A 163 -8.52 8.37 15.96
N ILE A 164 -7.86 9.52 16.09
CA ILE A 164 -6.93 9.78 17.19
C ILE A 164 -7.64 10.65 18.21
N PHE A 165 -7.57 10.22 19.48
CA PHE A 165 -8.13 10.91 20.62
C PHE A 165 -7.00 11.38 21.55
N GLU A 166 -7.16 12.58 22.09
CA GLU A 166 -6.31 13.01 23.18
C GLU A 166 -6.70 12.27 24.49
N PRO A 167 -5.75 12.04 25.41
CA PRO A 167 -6.08 11.54 26.72
C PRO A 167 -7.05 12.50 27.38
N VAL A 168 -8.24 12.04 27.76
CA VAL A 168 -9.17 12.88 28.52
C VAL A 168 -8.60 13.02 29.93
N SER A 169 -8.00 14.15 30.26
CA SER A 169 -7.76 14.53 31.63
C SER A 169 -9.14 14.90 32.23
N TYR A 170 -9.62 14.09 33.15
CA TYR A 170 -10.86 14.35 33.89
C TYR A 170 -10.70 15.50 34.89
N THR A 171 -10.34 16.68 34.41
CA THR A 171 -10.42 17.89 35.20
C THR A 171 -11.30 18.88 34.44
N HIS A 172 -12.58 18.92 34.86
CA HIS A 172 -13.62 19.87 34.44
C HIS A 172 -14.19 19.71 33.01
N LEU A 173 -15.05 18.69 32.84
CA LEU A 173 -16.17 18.79 31.90
C LEU A 173 -17.29 19.59 32.57
N THR A 174 -17.25 20.89 32.49
CA THR A 174 -18.49 21.68 32.53
C THR A 174 -19.09 21.58 31.14
N LEU A 175 -20.11 20.75 30.98
CA LEU A 175 -20.98 20.82 29.79
C LEU A 175 -21.57 22.24 29.75
N PRO A 176 -21.45 22.96 28.59
CA PRO A 176 -22.22 24.19 28.43
C PRO A 176 -23.70 23.79 28.42
N THR A 177 -24.39 24.08 29.53
CA THR A 177 -25.83 24.06 29.54
C THR A 177 -26.33 25.26 28.77
N THR A 178 -26.57 25.07 27.46
CA THR A 178 -27.32 26.05 26.68
C THR A 178 -28.80 25.71 26.90
N PRO A 179 -29.60 26.56 27.57
CA PRO A 179 -31.04 26.37 27.61
C PRO A 179 -31.58 26.62 26.21
N TYR A 180 -32.22 25.61 25.65
CA TYR A 180 -33.07 25.84 24.48
C TYR A 180 -34.28 26.63 24.94
N VAL A 181 -34.46 27.82 24.34
CA VAL A 181 -35.71 28.59 24.38
C VAL A 181 -36.45 28.32 23.10
#